data_bd47a9afddcda0f05ee1b2299f695b79
#
_entry.id   bd47a9afddcda0f05ee1b2299f695b79
#
_cell.length_a   1.000
_cell.length_b   1.000
_cell.length_c   1.000
_cell.angle_alpha   90.00
_cell.angle_beta   90.00
_cell.angle_gamma   90.00
#
_symmetry.space_group_name_H-M   'P 1'
#
loop_
_entity.id
_entity.type
_entity.pdbx_description
1 polymer ?
#
loop_
_entity_poly.entity_id
_entity_poly.type
_entity_poly.pdbx_seq_one_letter_code
_entity_poly.pdbx_strand_id
1 'polypeptide(L)'
;MTNITIYKSNDLNIGFKVFGHSGYDEAGKDIVCAGVSALTINFINSIEEFMDDRFVVTTNEEDGMIDFKFETEPSKESQVLIDSLVFGLENLEQDYKDFISIEFQEV
;
A
#
# COMPACT_ATOMS: atom_id res chain seq x y z
N MET A 1 -5.18 -6.94 -12.97
CA MET A 1 -5.31 -7.13 -11.51
C MET A 1 -4.25 -6.32 -10.78
N THR A 2 -4.64 -5.64 -9.72
CA THR A 2 -3.69 -4.96 -8.85
C THR A 2 -3.14 -5.96 -7.83
N ASN A 3 -1.83 -6.12 -7.82
CA ASN A 3 -1.14 -7.03 -6.91
C ASN A 3 -0.47 -6.21 -5.81
N ILE A 4 -0.79 -6.55 -4.57
CA ILE A 4 -0.27 -5.85 -3.40
C ILE A 4 0.54 -6.83 -2.57
N THR A 5 1.78 -6.44 -2.25
CA THR A 5 2.63 -7.20 -1.35
C THR A 5 2.83 -6.37 -0.09
N ILE A 6 2.59 -6.96 1.07
CA ILE A 6 2.87 -6.32 2.36
C ILE A 6 4.17 -6.89 2.89
N TYR A 7 5.16 -6.03 3.12
CA TYR A 7 6.45 -6.45 3.68
C TYR A 7 6.37 -6.51 5.20
N LYS A 8 6.79 -7.63 5.75
CA LYS A 8 6.79 -7.85 7.21
C LYS A 8 8.19 -8.15 7.70
N SER A 9 8.49 -7.70 8.91
CA SER A 9 9.73 -8.04 9.61
C SER A 9 9.42 -8.10 11.10
N ASN A 10 9.77 -9.22 11.76
CA ASN A 10 9.51 -9.41 13.20
C ASN A 10 8.04 -9.16 13.57
N ASP A 11 7.13 -9.69 12.75
CA ASP A 11 5.67 -9.54 12.91
C ASP A 11 5.14 -8.12 12.72
N LEU A 12 5.98 -7.17 12.33
CA LEU A 12 5.57 -5.81 12.03
C LEU A 12 5.41 -5.62 10.53
N ASN A 13 4.39 -4.86 10.15
CA ASN A 13 4.27 -4.37 8.76
C ASN A 13 5.27 -3.24 8.58
N ILE A 14 6.19 -3.37 7.64
CA ILE A 14 7.26 -2.38 7.44
C ILE A 14 7.24 -1.73 6.05
N GLY A 15 6.33 -2.14 5.19
CA GLY A 15 6.23 -1.55 3.86
C GLY A 15 5.22 -2.28 3.01
N PHE A 16 5.12 -1.83 1.76
CA PHE A 16 4.20 -2.45 0.81
C PHE A 16 4.64 -2.15 -0.60
N LYS A 17 4.17 -2.97 -1.54
CA LYS A 17 4.32 -2.72 -2.96
C LYS A 17 2.96 -2.91 -3.61
N VAL A 18 2.56 -1.92 -4.40
CA VAL A 18 1.39 -2.02 -5.29
C VAL A 18 1.91 -2.14 -6.71
N PHE A 19 1.38 -3.06 -7.49
CA PHE A 19 1.80 -3.26 -8.87
C PHE A 19 0.61 -3.64 -9.75
N GLY A 20 0.52 -2.99 -10.90
CA GLY A 20 -0.48 -3.29 -11.90
C GLY A 20 -1.72 -2.43 -11.76
N HIS A 21 -2.62 -2.60 -12.71
CA HIS A 21 -3.91 -1.92 -12.75
C HIS A 21 -5.01 -2.94 -12.50
N SER A 22 -6.08 -2.54 -11.81
CA SER A 22 -7.10 -3.49 -11.37
C SER A 22 -7.88 -4.10 -12.54
N GLY A 23 -8.06 -3.36 -13.63
CA GLY A 23 -8.88 -3.81 -14.74
C GLY A 23 -10.37 -3.73 -14.48
N TYR A 24 -10.78 -3.04 -13.41
CA TYR A 24 -12.19 -2.89 -13.08
C TYR A 24 -12.93 -2.05 -14.12
N ASP A 25 -12.28 -0.98 -14.61
CA ASP A 25 -12.80 -0.09 -15.63
C ASP A 25 -11.63 0.55 -16.37
N GLU A 26 -11.92 1.34 -17.38
CA GLU A 26 -10.89 2.08 -18.11
C GLU A 26 -10.23 3.16 -17.23
N ALA A 27 -9.05 3.62 -17.64
CA ALA A 27 -8.31 4.65 -16.92
C ALA A 27 -9.19 5.89 -16.69
N GLY A 28 -9.14 6.41 -15.45
CA GLY A 28 -9.93 7.54 -15.04
C GLY A 28 -11.31 7.21 -14.49
N LYS A 29 -11.78 5.98 -14.68
CA LYS A 29 -13.08 5.49 -14.18
C LYS A 29 -12.94 4.31 -13.25
N ASP A 30 -11.73 3.82 -13.05
CA ASP A 30 -11.48 2.62 -12.24
C ASP A 30 -11.51 3.00 -10.76
N ILE A 31 -12.64 2.74 -10.10
CA ILE A 31 -12.83 3.07 -8.68
C ILE A 31 -11.96 2.19 -7.78
N VAL A 32 -11.57 1.00 -8.23
CA VAL A 32 -10.70 0.10 -7.46
C VAL A 32 -9.29 0.66 -7.43
N CYS A 33 -8.75 1.06 -8.58
CA CYS A 33 -7.46 1.74 -8.65
C CYS A 33 -7.46 3.02 -7.83
N ALA A 34 -8.55 3.81 -7.93
CA ALA A 34 -8.69 5.06 -7.18
C ALA A 34 -8.70 4.80 -5.67
N GLY A 35 -9.38 3.74 -5.23
CA GLY A 35 -9.41 3.38 -3.82
C GLY A 35 -8.05 2.98 -3.27
N VAL A 36 -7.34 2.12 -3.99
CA VAL A 36 -5.98 1.71 -3.61
C VAL A 36 -5.05 2.91 -3.57
N SER A 37 -5.11 3.78 -4.61
CA SER A 37 -4.28 4.98 -4.67
C SER A 37 -4.59 5.94 -3.53
N ALA A 38 -5.86 6.17 -3.23
CA ALA A 38 -6.25 7.06 -2.14
C ALA A 38 -5.67 6.59 -0.80
N LEU A 39 -5.79 5.30 -0.50
CA LEU A 39 -5.28 4.74 0.74
C LEU A 39 -3.75 4.80 0.82
N THR A 40 -3.06 4.39 -0.23
CA THR A 40 -1.60 4.30 -0.23
C THR A 40 -0.95 5.68 -0.26
N ILE A 41 -1.44 6.59 -1.07
CA ILE A 41 -0.89 7.95 -1.17
C ILE A 41 -1.17 8.73 0.11
N ASN A 42 -2.37 8.60 0.68
CA ASN A 42 -2.66 9.23 1.97
C ASN A 42 -1.71 8.73 3.06
N PHE A 43 -1.45 7.43 3.10
CA PHE A 43 -0.51 6.86 4.06
C PHE A 43 0.89 7.48 3.92
N ILE A 44 1.42 7.48 2.69
CA ILE A 44 2.77 8.02 2.43
C ILE A 44 2.84 9.49 2.84
N ASN A 45 1.85 10.28 2.42
CA ASN A 45 1.80 11.70 2.76
C ASN A 45 1.66 11.93 4.26
N SER A 46 0.94 11.08 4.97
CA SER A 46 0.78 11.17 6.41
C SER A 46 2.10 10.89 7.15
N ILE A 47 2.84 9.87 6.72
CA ILE A 47 4.16 9.58 7.30
C ILE A 47 5.09 10.77 7.08
N GLU A 48 5.12 11.31 5.88
CA GLU A 48 5.98 12.46 5.56
C GLU A 48 5.62 13.70 6.37
N GLU A 49 4.32 13.97 6.54
CA GLU A 49 3.85 15.19 7.22
C GLU A 49 3.93 15.09 8.74
N PHE A 50 3.56 13.94 9.31
CA PHE A 50 3.34 13.84 10.76
C PHE A 50 4.40 13.03 11.50
N MET A 51 5.24 12.26 10.82
CA MET A 51 6.21 11.38 11.46
C MET A 51 7.63 11.74 11.07
N ASP A 52 8.60 11.27 11.87
CA ASP A 52 10.02 11.45 11.59
C ASP A 52 10.67 10.18 11.05
N ASP A 53 9.89 9.12 10.89
CA ASP A 53 10.41 7.84 10.40
C ASP A 53 10.95 7.99 8.98
N ARG A 54 12.12 7.40 8.76
CA ARG A 54 12.73 7.38 7.43
C ARG A 54 12.12 6.29 6.58
N PHE A 55 11.90 6.60 5.32
CA PHE A 55 11.37 5.64 4.36
C PHE A 55 11.93 5.88 2.97
N VAL A 56 11.83 4.87 2.13
CA VAL A 56 12.14 4.96 0.71
C VAL A 56 10.87 4.64 -0.07
N VAL A 57 10.55 5.46 -1.05
CA VAL A 57 9.41 5.21 -1.94
C VAL A 57 9.88 5.30 -3.38
N THR A 58 9.45 4.33 -4.18
CA THR A 58 9.72 4.28 -5.62
C THR A 58 8.39 4.15 -6.34
N THR A 59 8.20 4.89 -7.40
CA THR A 59 6.96 4.85 -8.18
C THR A 59 7.24 4.69 -9.66
N ASN A 60 6.27 4.05 -10.35
CA ASN A 60 6.26 3.97 -11.81
C ASN A 60 4.80 3.98 -12.25
N GLU A 61 4.35 5.12 -12.78
CA GLU A 61 2.95 5.30 -13.16
C GLU A 61 2.52 4.35 -14.28
N GLU A 62 3.39 4.08 -15.22
CA GLU A 62 3.08 3.20 -16.34
C GLU A 62 2.71 1.80 -15.88
N ASP A 63 3.45 1.28 -14.90
CA ASP A 63 3.22 -0.04 -14.33
C ASP A 63 2.20 -0.02 -13.19
N GLY A 64 1.70 1.15 -12.81
CA GLY A 64 0.87 1.29 -11.63
C GLY A 64 1.62 0.86 -10.37
N MET A 65 2.91 1.20 -10.26
CA MET A 65 3.77 0.70 -9.20
C MET A 65 4.06 1.76 -8.15
N ILE A 66 3.87 1.39 -6.88
CA ILE A 66 4.31 2.14 -5.71
C ILE A 66 4.98 1.12 -4.80
N ASP A 67 6.23 1.39 -4.41
CA ASP A 67 6.98 0.53 -3.50
C ASP A 67 7.47 1.39 -2.35
N PHE A 68 6.95 1.11 -1.15
CA PHE A 68 7.26 1.86 0.07
C PHE A 68 7.90 0.93 1.09
N LYS A 69 8.96 1.39 1.75
CA LYS A 69 9.56 0.63 2.84
C LYS A 69 10.16 1.57 3.89
N PHE A 70 9.86 1.32 5.17
CA PHE A 70 10.58 1.99 6.26
C PHE A 70 12.04 1.54 6.24
N GLU A 71 12.98 2.48 6.46
CA GLU A 71 14.41 2.17 6.50
C GLU A 71 14.84 1.52 7.81
N THR A 72 14.12 1.83 8.89
CA THR A 72 14.35 1.27 10.22
C THR A 72 13.01 0.81 10.79
N GLU A 73 13.03 0.17 11.96
CA GLU A 73 11.78 -0.25 12.60
C GLU A 73 10.89 0.98 12.80
N PRO A 74 9.63 0.93 12.33
CA PRO A 74 8.74 2.09 12.44
C PRO A 74 8.38 2.40 13.89
N SER A 75 8.17 3.69 14.18
CA SER A 75 7.64 4.13 15.46
C SER A 75 6.27 3.52 15.72
N LYS A 76 5.82 3.54 16.98
CA LYS A 76 4.51 2.98 17.33
C LYS A 76 3.37 3.66 16.58
N GLU A 77 3.45 4.97 16.39
CA GLU A 77 2.44 5.73 15.64
C GLU A 77 2.45 5.32 14.18
N SER A 78 3.62 5.17 13.59
CA SER A 78 3.73 4.71 12.20
C SER A 78 3.25 3.28 12.04
N GLN A 79 3.44 2.43 13.05
CA GLN A 79 2.91 1.07 13.05
C GLN A 79 1.38 1.07 12.98
N VAL A 80 0.73 1.94 13.74
CA VAL A 80 -0.73 2.07 13.70
C VAL A 80 -1.18 2.53 12.31
N LEU A 81 -0.47 3.49 11.73
CA LEU A 81 -0.82 4.00 10.41
C LEU A 81 -0.68 2.94 9.32
N ILE A 82 0.42 2.18 9.33
CA ILE A 82 0.59 1.13 8.31
C ILE A 82 -0.37 -0.04 8.53
N ASP A 83 -0.66 -0.39 9.78
CA ASP A 83 -1.65 -1.43 10.08
C ASP A 83 -3.04 -1.00 9.61
N SER A 84 -3.38 0.28 9.77
CA SER A 84 -4.63 0.85 9.26
C SER A 84 -4.69 0.77 7.74
N LEU A 85 -3.59 1.09 7.07
CA LEU A 85 -3.50 0.95 5.61
C LEU A 85 -3.76 -0.49 5.18
N VAL A 86 -3.08 -1.45 5.79
CA VAL A 86 -3.21 -2.87 5.45
C VAL A 86 -4.65 -3.32 5.67
N PHE A 87 -5.26 -2.93 6.78
CA PHE A 87 -6.65 -3.24 7.07
C PHE A 87 -7.59 -2.70 5.99
N GLY A 88 -7.40 -1.45 5.56
CA GLY A 88 -8.19 -0.85 4.50
C GLY A 88 -8.02 -1.57 3.17
N LEU A 89 -6.79 -1.95 2.83
CA LEU A 89 -6.52 -2.71 1.60
C LEU A 89 -7.17 -4.09 1.65
N GLU A 90 -7.13 -4.76 2.79
CA GLU A 90 -7.80 -6.06 2.95
C GLU A 90 -9.31 -5.95 2.79
N ASN A 91 -9.91 -4.86 3.29
CA ASN A 91 -11.33 -4.60 3.10
C ASN A 91 -11.68 -4.40 1.62
N LEU A 92 -10.82 -3.66 0.89
CA LEU A 92 -11.00 -3.51 -0.56
C LEU A 92 -10.87 -4.84 -1.28
N GLU A 93 -9.90 -5.66 -0.90
CA GLU A 93 -9.74 -6.99 -1.49
C GLU A 93 -10.99 -7.84 -1.31
N GLN A 94 -11.59 -7.82 -0.13
CA GLN A 94 -12.83 -8.57 0.12
C GLN A 94 -13.96 -8.15 -0.81
N ASP A 95 -14.09 -6.85 -1.05
CA ASP A 95 -15.17 -6.33 -1.88
C ASP A 95 -14.89 -6.49 -3.38
N TYR A 96 -13.61 -6.59 -3.76
CA TYR A 96 -13.18 -6.61 -5.17
C TYR A 96 -12.17 -7.72 -5.46
N LYS A 97 -12.49 -8.94 -5.01
CA LYS A 97 -11.59 -10.10 -5.10
C LYS A 97 -11.06 -10.41 -6.50
N ASP A 98 -11.85 -10.10 -7.52
CA ASP A 98 -11.46 -10.37 -8.90
C ASP A 98 -10.47 -9.34 -9.44
N PHE A 99 -10.22 -8.26 -8.69
CA PHE A 99 -9.43 -7.12 -9.16
C PHE A 99 -8.22 -6.79 -8.28
N ILE A 100 -8.18 -7.30 -7.06
CA ILE A 100 -7.09 -7.06 -6.09
C ILE A 100 -6.63 -8.38 -5.49
N SER A 101 -5.31 -8.54 -5.38
CA SER A 101 -4.70 -9.68 -4.68
C SER A 101 -3.67 -9.16 -3.70
N ILE A 102 -3.73 -9.62 -2.45
CA ILE A 102 -2.79 -9.23 -1.39
C ILE A 102 -2.04 -10.45 -0.92
N GLU A 103 -0.72 -10.33 -0.79
CA GLU A 103 0.11 -11.35 -0.17
C GLU A 103 1.07 -10.69 0.82
N PHE A 104 1.55 -11.48 1.79
CA PHE A 104 2.50 -11.02 2.81
C PHE A 104 3.84 -11.65 2.54
N GLN A 105 4.90 -10.87 2.68
CA GLN A 105 6.28 -11.32 2.42
C GLN A 105 7.18 -10.92 3.58
N GLU A 106 7.83 -11.91 4.19
CA GLU A 106 8.88 -11.64 5.18
C GLU A 106 10.13 -11.12 4.47
N VAL A 107 10.71 -10.12 5.04
CA VAL A 107 11.93 -9.50 4.49
C VAL A 107 13.02 -9.35 5.56
#